data_c9fbcb4e4194188aa3ff98b7c99b949d
#
_entry.id   c9fbcb4e4194188aa3ff98b7c99b949d
#
_cell.length_a   1.000
_cell.length_b   1.000
_cell.length_c   1.000
_cell.angle_alpha   90.00
_cell.angle_beta   90.00
_cell.angle_gamma   90.00
#
_symmetry.space_group_name_H-M   'P 1'
#
loop_
_entity.id
_entity.type
_entity.pdbx_description
1 polymer ?
#
loop_
_entity_poly.entity_id
_entity_poly.type
_entity_poly.pdbx_seq_one_letter_code
_entity_poly.pdbx_strand_id
1 'polypeptide(L)'
;MAKIKPFKGIRPPQEWVEQVASRPYDVLNSAEAREEAKGNEKSLYHIIKPEIDFPEGTDEHDPAVYDKAVENFRMFQEKGWLVQDSKECYYIYAQTMNGKTQYGLVVGAYVPDYMNGVIKKHELTRRDKEEDRMKHVRINNANIEPVFFAYPDNKVLEGIIAKYTAQKPVYDFVAPDDGFGHTFWVIDCDEDIAAITKEFASMPFLYIADGHHRSAAAALVGAEKASQNPNHRGDEEYNYFMAVCFPANQLTIIDYNRVVKDLIGLTPAQFLEALKIHFDVEEKGTQEYRPSALHNFSLYMDGKWYSLTAKPGTYNDHDPIGVLDVTISSNLILDEILGIKDLRSDKRIDFVGGIRGLGELKKRVDSGEMKMALALYPVSMKQLMDIADTGNIMPPKTTWFEPKLRSGLVIHKLD
;
A
#
# COMPACT_ATOMS: atom_id res chain seq x y z
N MET A 1 -18.33 -10.77 10.32
CA MET A 1 -17.18 -11.57 10.73
C MET A 1 -16.39 -11.92 9.49
N ALA A 2 -15.08 -11.78 9.52
CA ALA A 2 -14.24 -11.93 8.35
C ALA A 2 -14.17 -13.38 7.84
N LYS A 3 -14.40 -13.59 6.56
CA LYS A 3 -14.31 -14.90 5.91
C LYS A 3 -13.09 -14.95 5.01
N ILE A 4 -12.28 -15.99 5.19
CA ILE A 4 -11.12 -16.29 4.36
C ILE A 4 -11.13 -17.74 3.87
N LYS A 5 -10.31 -18.03 2.84
CA LYS A 5 -10.15 -19.36 2.25
C LYS A 5 -8.69 -19.62 1.92
N PRO A 6 -8.15 -20.83 2.13
CA PRO A 6 -6.91 -21.26 1.51
C PRO A 6 -7.10 -21.41 0.00
N PHE A 7 -6.03 -21.32 -0.78
CA PHE A 7 -6.09 -21.46 -2.24
C PHE A 7 -4.86 -22.17 -2.80
N LYS A 8 -4.96 -22.66 -4.04
CA LYS A 8 -3.84 -23.25 -4.77
C LYS A 8 -3.02 -22.12 -5.41
N GLY A 9 -2.01 -21.63 -4.70
CA GLY A 9 -1.16 -20.55 -5.18
C GLY A 9 -0.38 -20.93 -6.42
N ILE A 10 -0.29 -20.03 -7.38
CA ILE A 10 0.66 -20.12 -8.50
C ILE A 10 1.89 -19.34 -8.07
N ARG A 11 3.05 -20.01 -8.03
CA ARG A 11 4.27 -19.40 -7.47
C ARG A 11 5.53 -19.89 -8.18
N PRO A 12 6.63 -19.09 -8.15
CA PRO A 12 7.87 -19.50 -8.78
C PRO A 12 8.52 -20.68 -8.02
N PRO A 13 9.21 -21.60 -8.70
CA PRO A 13 10.23 -22.45 -8.09
C PRO A 13 11.28 -21.60 -7.34
N GLN A 14 11.90 -22.18 -6.31
CA GLN A 14 12.85 -21.46 -5.44
C GLN A 14 14.00 -20.80 -6.22
N GLU A 15 14.49 -21.47 -7.27
CA GLU A 15 15.58 -20.97 -8.11
C GLU A 15 15.22 -19.74 -8.96
N TRP A 16 13.93 -19.44 -9.13
CA TRP A 16 13.48 -18.31 -9.95
C TRP A 16 12.85 -17.16 -9.15
N VAL A 17 12.59 -17.34 -7.84
CA VAL A 17 11.83 -16.36 -7.06
C VAL A 17 12.43 -14.96 -7.09
N GLU A 18 13.75 -14.83 -6.97
CA GLU A 18 14.44 -13.54 -7.00
C GLU A 18 14.35 -12.84 -8.36
N GLN A 19 14.25 -13.61 -9.46
CA GLN A 19 14.09 -13.08 -10.80
C GLN A 19 12.63 -12.71 -11.10
N VAL A 20 11.67 -13.43 -10.51
CA VAL A 20 10.22 -13.20 -10.71
C VAL A 20 9.73 -12.07 -9.82
N ALA A 21 10.10 -12.06 -8.53
CA ALA A 21 9.58 -11.11 -7.56
C ALA A 21 9.87 -9.66 -7.96
N SER A 22 8.81 -8.84 -8.02
CA SER A 22 8.89 -7.45 -8.48
C SER A 22 8.22 -6.51 -7.48
N ARG A 23 8.58 -5.23 -7.47
CA ARG A 23 7.82 -4.20 -6.74
C ARG A 23 6.41 -4.08 -7.32
N PRO A 24 5.42 -3.60 -6.56
CA PRO A 24 4.07 -3.41 -7.08
C PRO A 24 4.05 -2.36 -8.20
N TYR A 25 3.07 -2.48 -9.10
CA TYR A 25 2.96 -1.69 -10.33
C TYR A 25 2.92 -0.16 -10.11
N ASP A 26 2.45 0.27 -8.96
CA ASP A 26 2.14 1.67 -8.63
C ASP A 26 3.30 2.45 -7.96
N VAL A 27 4.44 1.79 -7.70
CA VAL A 27 5.62 2.43 -7.09
C VAL A 27 6.68 2.84 -8.10
N LEU A 28 6.50 2.50 -9.39
CA LEU A 28 7.44 2.84 -10.45
C LEU A 28 6.70 3.14 -11.76
N ASN A 29 7.29 4.00 -12.59
CA ASN A 29 6.81 4.25 -13.93
C ASN A 29 7.29 3.19 -14.94
N SER A 30 6.80 3.25 -16.19
CA SER A 30 7.14 2.26 -17.22
C SER A 30 8.61 2.28 -17.64
N ALA A 31 9.28 3.43 -17.57
CA ALA A 31 10.70 3.53 -17.88
C ALA A 31 11.55 2.87 -16.80
N GLU A 32 11.22 3.08 -15.53
CA GLU A 32 11.85 2.42 -14.39
C GLU A 32 11.63 0.91 -14.42
N ALA A 33 10.40 0.45 -14.70
CA ALA A 33 10.08 -0.97 -14.84
C ALA A 33 10.87 -1.64 -15.97
N ARG A 34 11.03 -0.96 -17.11
CA ARG A 34 11.82 -1.43 -18.25
C ARG A 34 13.29 -1.59 -17.88
N GLU A 35 13.87 -0.64 -17.16
CA GLU A 35 15.26 -0.72 -16.74
C GLU A 35 15.47 -1.83 -15.69
N GLU A 36 14.55 -2.00 -14.73
CA GLU A 36 14.62 -3.09 -13.74
C GLU A 36 14.44 -4.48 -14.38
N ALA A 37 13.59 -4.61 -15.39
CA ALA A 37 13.37 -5.87 -16.10
C ALA A 37 14.46 -6.19 -17.14
N LYS A 38 15.38 -5.25 -17.41
CA LYS A 38 16.37 -5.38 -18.48
C LYS A 38 17.24 -6.62 -18.33
N GLY A 39 17.19 -7.49 -19.35
CA GLY A 39 17.91 -8.76 -19.36
C GLY A 39 17.32 -9.85 -18.46
N ASN A 40 16.18 -9.60 -17.84
CA ASN A 40 15.45 -10.57 -17.03
C ASN A 40 14.07 -10.88 -17.60
N GLU A 41 14.01 -11.89 -18.49
CA GLU A 41 12.77 -12.36 -19.12
C GLU A 41 11.76 -13.00 -18.14
N LYS A 42 12.17 -13.26 -16.88
CA LYS A 42 11.32 -13.83 -15.83
C LYS A 42 10.75 -12.75 -14.90
N SER A 43 11.11 -11.48 -15.08
CA SER A 43 10.56 -10.40 -14.27
C SER A 43 9.04 -10.35 -14.37
N LEU A 44 8.35 -10.28 -13.23
CA LEU A 44 6.90 -10.17 -13.22
C LEU A 44 6.40 -8.87 -13.88
N TYR A 45 7.27 -7.87 -14.06
CA TYR A 45 6.90 -6.65 -14.79
C TYR A 45 6.39 -6.93 -16.20
N HIS A 46 6.85 -7.98 -16.87
CA HIS A 46 6.31 -8.43 -18.17
C HIS A 46 4.82 -8.78 -18.11
N ILE A 47 4.28 -9.04 -16.90
CA ILE A 47 2.85 -9.36 -16.69
C ILE A 47 2.10 -8.15 -16.11
N ILE A 48 2.67 -7.46 -15.11
CA ILE A 48 1.98 -6.37 -14.38
C ILE A 48 2.18 -4.98 -15.01
N LYS A 49 3.21 -4.83 -15.86
CA LYS A 49 3.52 -3.64 -16.66
C LYS A 49 3.95 -4.03 -18.08
N PRO A 50 3.06 -4.74 -18.82
CA PRO A 50 3.40 -5.37 -20.10
C PRO A 50 3.77 -4.37 -21.20
N GLU A 51 3.50 -3.09 -21.02
CA GLU A 51 3.95 -2.01 -21.92
C GLU A 51 5.47 -1.94 -22.04
N ILE A 52 6.22 -2.54 -21.12
CA ILE A 52 7.69 -2.62 -21.23
C ILE A 52 8.17 -3.51 -22.40
N ASP A 53 7.32 -4.39 -22.92
CA ASP A 53 7.60 -5.25 -24.06
C ASP A 53 7.33 -4.57 -25.42
N PHE A 54 6.85 -3.33 -25.39
CA PHE A 54 6.54 -2.51 -26.55
C PHE A 54 7.54 -1.34 -26.69
N PRO A 55 7.57 -0.62 -27.83
CA PRO A 55 8.37 0.59 -27.97
C PRO A 55 8.06 1.63 -26.88
N GLU A 56 9.06 2.43 -26.53
CA GLU A 56 8.86 3.54 -25.58
C GLU A 56 7.77 4.49 -26.07
N GLY A 57 6.93 4.94 -25.12
CA GLY A 57 5.79 5.82 -25.43
C GLY A 57 4.51 5.09 -25.85
N THR A 58 4.51 3.75 -25.89
CA THR A 58 3.27 2.98 -26.06
C THR A 58 2.31 3.27 -24.89
N ASP A 59 1.04 3.52 -25.21
CA ASP A 59 0.00 3.73 -24.20
C ASP A 59 -0.18 2.46 -23.36
N GLU A 60 0.01 2.58 -22.05
CA GLU A 60 -0.17 1.46 -21.10
C GLU A 60 -1.61 0.90 -21.12
N HIS A 61 -2.57 1.65 -21.68
CA HIS A 61 -3.98 1.25 -21.80
C HIS A 61 -4.36 0.71 -23.19
N ASP A 62 -3.40 0.57 -24.11
CA ASP A 62 -3.65 -0.04 -25.41
C ASP A 62 -4.13 -1.50 -25.25
N PRO A 63 -5.15 -1.94 -25.98
CA PRO A 63 -5.62 -3.34 -25.94
C PRO A 63 -4.53 -4.38 -26.13
N ALA A 64 -3.56 -4.12 -27.03
CA ALA A 64 -2.45 -5.04 -27.28
C ALA A 64 -1.53 -5.22 -26.05
N VAL A 65 -1.41 -4.19 -25.20
CA VAL A 65 -0.65 -4.25 -23.95
C VAL A 65 -1.31 -5.22 -22.97
N TYR A 66 -2.63 -5.18 -22.86
CA TYR A 66 -3.37 -6.12 -22.03
C TYR A 66 -3.31 -7.55 -22.56
N ASP A 67 -3.43 -7.75 -23.88
CA ASP A 67 -3.28 -9.06 -24.51
C ASP A 67 -1.89 -9.65 -24.25
N LYS A 68 -0.87 -8.80 -24.22
CA LYS A 68 0.51 -9.19 -23.87
C LYS A 68 0.65 -9.66 -22.43
N ALA A 69 -0.06 -9.05 -21.47
CA ALA A 69 -0.09 -9.54 -20.09
C ALA A 69 -0.58 -11.00 -20.01
N VAL A 70 -1.65 -11.32 -20.74
CA VAL A 70 -2.23 -12.67 -20.79
C VAL A 70 -1.26 -13.66 -21.45
N GLU A 71 -0.67 -13.28 -22.57
CA GLU A 71 0.35 -14.08 -23.25
C GLU A 71 1.52 -14.41 -22.33
N ASN A 72 2.06 -13.39 -21.66
CA ASN A 72 3.19 -13.53 -20.75
C ASN A 72 2.82 -14.40 -19.53
N PHE A 73 1.65 -14.20 -18.93
CA PHE A 73 1.22 -15.01 -17.78
C PHE A 73 1.07 -16.50 -18.15
N ARG A 74 0.54 -16.79 -19.34
CA ARG A 74 0.48 -18.16 -19.87
C ARG A 74 1.88 -18.71 -20.12
N MET A 75 2.74 -17.96 -20.81
CA MET A 75 4.11 -18.34 -21.12
C MET A 75 4.93 -18.67 -19.85
N PHE A 76 4.79 -17.88 -18.79
CA PHE A 76 5.46 -18.13 -17.51
C PHE A 76 5.08 -19.48 -16.91
N GLN A 77 3.81 -19.89 -17.03
CA GLN A 77 3.34 -21.19 -16.57
C GLN A 77 3.84 -22.32 -17.49
N GLU A 78 3.78 -22.14 -18.82
CA GLU A 78 4.26 -23.13 -19.80
C GLU A 78 5.78 -23.39 -19.67
N LYS A 79 6.56 -22.36 -19.35
CA LYS A 79 8.01 -22.47 -19.11
C LYS A 79 8.36 -22.98 -17.70
N GLY A 80 7.38 -23.17 -16.83
CA GLY A 80 7.61 -23.59 -15.43
C GLY A 80 8.25 -22.54 -14.56
N TRP A 81 8.21 -21.26 -14.96
CA TRP A 81 8.64 -20.14 -14.12
C TRP A 81 7.62 -19.80 -13.04
N LEU A 82 6.38 -20.18 -13.25
CA LEU A 82 5.27 -20.15 -12.31
C LEU A 82 4.59 -21.52 -12.32
N VAL A 83 4.41 -22.12 -11.14
CA VAL A 83 3.82 -23.45 -10.97
C VAL A 83 2.72 -23.39 -9.94
N GLN A 84 1.57 -24.02 -10.23
CA GLN A 84 0.46 -24.07 -9.30
C GLN A 84 0.66 -25.15 -8.24
N ASP A 85 0.42 -24.83 -6.98
CA ASP A 85 0.42 -25.79 -5.89
C ASP A 85 -0.69 -26.83 -6.06
N SER A 86 -0.43 -28.08 -5.69
CA SER A 86 -1.38 -29.18 -5.84
C SER A 86 -2.50 -29.14 -4.79
N LYS A 87 -2.25 -28.49 -3.64
CA LYS A 87 -3.15 -28.37 -2.48
C LYS A 87 -3.49 -26.91 -2.19
N GLU A 88 -4.68 -26.67 -1.67
CA GLU A 88 -5.07 -25.38 -1.12
C GLU A 88 -4.30 -25.13 0.18
N CYS A 89 -3.59 -24.00 0.24
CA CYS A 89 -2.73 -23.62 1.36
C CYS A 89 -3.01 -22.17 1.80
N TYR A 90 -2.65 -21.85 3.03
CA TYR A 90 -2.26 -20.50 3.40
C TYR A 90 -0.74 -20.37 3.30
N TYR A 91 -0.26 -19.14 3.33
CA TYR A 91 1.18 -18.88 3.30
C TYR A 91 1.54 -17.83 4.34
N ILE A 92 2.81 -17.86 4.78
CA ILE A 92 3.37 -16.77 5.57
C ILE A 92 4.35 -16.02 4.68
N TYR A 93 4.17 -14.72 4.61
CA TYR A 93 5.09 -13.81 3.96
C TYR A 93 5.68 -12.85 5.00
N ALA A 94 6.97 -12.96 5.25
CA ALA A 94 7.71 -12.07 6.14
C ALA A 94 8.52 -11.04 5.34
N GLN A 95 8.53 -9.81 5.85
CA GLN A 95 9.30 -8.70 5.30
C GLN A 95 10.20 -8.13 6.39
N THR A 96 11.49 -7.96 6.07
CA THR A 96 12.48 -7.40 6.99
C THR A 96 13.03 -6.08 6.45
N MET A 97 12.87 -5.01 7.22
CA MET A 97 13.37 -3.68 6.93
C MET A 97 14.04 -3.10 8.19
N ASN A 98 15.27 -2.61 8.07
CA ASN A 98 16.00 -1.99 9.18
C ASN A 98 16.05 -2.86 10.46
N GLY A 99 16.23 -4.17 10.30
CA GLY A 99 16.30 -5.13 11.41
C GLY A 99 14.96 -5.48 12.06
N LYS A 100 13.84 -4.92 11.59
CA LYS A 100 12.49 -5.28 12.04
C LYS A 100 11.83 -6.18 11.01
N THR A 101 11.27 -7.31 11.46
CA THR A 101 10.51 -8.24 10.62
C THR A 101 9.03 -8.19 10.97
N GLN A 102 8.17 -8.15 9.96
CA GLN A 102 6.72 -8.28 10.07
C GLN A 102 6.26 -9.54 9.32
N TYR A 103 5.29 -10.25 9.87
CA TYR A 103 4.82 -11.56 9.37
C TYR A 103 3.36 -11.46 8.99
N GLY A 104 3.05 -11.65 7.70
CA GLY A 104 1.71 -11.63 7.17
C GLY A 104 1.23 -13.02 6.74
N LEU A 105 -0.06 -13.28 6.93
CA LEU A 105 -0.74 -14.46 6.41
C LEU A 105 -1.32 -14.15 5.03
N VAL A 106 -0.94 -14.92 4.01
CA VAL A 106 -1.49 -14.82 2.66
C VAL A 106 -2.74 -15.68 2.58
N VAL A 107 -3.86 -15.06 2.25
CA VAL A 107 -5.19 -15.67 2.27
C VAL A 107 -6.02 -15.24 1.07
N GLY A 108 -7.03 -16.03 0.71
CA GLY A 108 -8.14 -15.56 -0.11
C GLY A 108 -9.15 -14.82 0.78
N ALA A 109 -9.26 -13.50 0.66
CA ALA A 109 -10.22 -12.68 1.40
C ALA A 109 -11.56 -12.62 0.66
N TYR A 110 -12.67 -12.73 1.39
CA TYR A 110 -14.00 -12.89 0.79
C TYR A 110 -14.52 -11.60 0.16
N VAL A 111 -14.91 -11.66 -1.11
CA VAL A 111 -15.43 -10.51 -1.89
C VAL A 111 -16.64 -9.84 -1.23
N PRO A 112 -17.68 -10.57 -0.77
CA PRO A 112 -18.79 -9.94 -0.07
C PRO A 112 -18.40 -9.18 1.20
N ASP A 113 -17.34 -9.57 1.90
CA ASP A 113 -16.85 -8.84 3.08
C ASP A 113 -16.34 -7.44 2.73
N TYR A 114 -15.74 -7.29 1.55
CA TYR A 114 -15.39 -5.97 1.00
C TYR A 114 -16.64 -5.14 0.68
N MET A 115 -17.64 -5.75 0.04
CA MET A 115 -18.88 -5.07 -0.36
C MET A 115 -19.73 -4.65 0.85
N ASN A 116 -19.75 -5.46 1.90
CA ASN A 116 -20.57 -5.27 3.11
C ASN A 116 -19.84 -4.51 4.24
N GLY A 117 -18.59 -4.06 4.02
CA GLY A 117 -17.84 -3.27 4.99
C GLY A 117 -17.27 -4.05 6.18
N VAL A 118 -17.16 -5.39 6.09
CA VAL A 118 -16.34 -6.21 7.01
C VAL A 118 -14.86 -5.96 6.75
N ILE A 119 -14.47 -5.78 5.50
CA ILE A 119 -13.17 -5.25 5.11
C ILE A 119 -13.28 -3.73 5.06
N LYS A 120 -12.68 -3.06 6.04
CA LYS A 120 -12.76 -1.62 6.26
C LYS A 120 -11.82 -0.86 5.34
N LYS A 121 -12.31 0.25 4.82
CA LYS A 121 -11.59 1.19 3.94
C LYS A 121 -11.35 2.50 4.69
N HIS A 122 -10.24 3.15 4.42
CA HIS A 122 -9.95 4.48 4.94
C HIS A 122 -9.58 5.49 3.84
N GLU A 123 -9.57 5.07 2.57
CA GLU A 123 -9.27 5.91 1.42
C GLU A 123 -10.26 5.65 0.27
N LEU A 124 -10.62 6.70 -0.49
CA LEU A 124 -11.42 6.57 -1.70
C LEU A 124 -10.54 6.18 -2.89
N THR A 125 -11.07 5.27 -3.71
CA THR A 125 -10.42 4.88 -4.96
C THR A 125 -10.71 5.90 -6.08
N ARG A 126 -9.78 6.00 -7.03
CA ARG A 126 -9.97 6.75 -8.28
C ARG A 126 -10.50 5.79 -9.33
N ARG A 127 -11.58 6.20 -10.01
CA ARG A 127 -12.30 5.38 -10.97
C ARG A 127 -11.41 4.93 -12.14
N ASP A 128 -10.58 5.81 -12.68
CA ASP A 128 -9.65 5.50 -13.77
C ASP A 128 -8.68 4.36 -13.40
N LYS A 129 -8.10 4.42 -12.21
CA LYS A 129 -7.18 3.39 -11.69
C LYS A 129 -7.90 2.09 -11.34
N GLU A 130 -9.12 2.18 -10.83
CA GLU A 130 -9.95 1.03 -10.51
C GLU A 130 -10.33 0.27 -11.79
N GLU A 131 -10.81 0.96 -12.84
CA GLU A 131 -11.18 0.36 -14.12
C GLU A 131 -10.00 -0.32 -14.81
N ASP A 132 -8.81 0.28 -14.78
CA ASP A 132 -7.58 -0.30 -15.29
C ASP A 132 -7.22 -1.61 -14.56
N ARG A 133 -7.22 -1.59 -13.22
CA ARG A 133 -6.94 -2.81 -12.43
C ARG A 133 -8.01 -3.88 -12.59
N MET A 134 -9.29 -3.51 -12.71
CA MET A 134 -10.37 -4.45 -13.04
C MET A 134 -10.11 -5.15 -14.38
N LYS A 135 -9.64 -4.41 -15.39
CA LYS A 135 -9.31 -4.98 -16.69
C LYS A 135 -8.19 -6.01 -16.55
N HIS A 136 -7.10 -5.69 -15.83
CA HIS A 136 -6.01 -6.64 -15.57
C HIS A 136 -6.49 -7.92 -14.86
N VAL A 137 -7.30 -7.81 -13.80
CA VAL A 137 -7.84 -8.97 -13.07
C VAL A 137 -8.74 -9.80 -13.97
N ARG A 138 -9.60 -9.15 -14.75
CA ARG A 138 -10.58 -9.82 -15.64
C ARG A 138 -9.90 -10.62 -16.73
N ILE A 139 -8.93 -10.05 -17.43
CA ILE A 139 -8.29 -10.71 -18.58
C ILE A 139 -7.33 -11.83 -18.15
N ASN A 140 -6.57 -11.62 -17.08
CA ASN A 140 -5.66 -12.65 -16.56
C ASN A 140 -6.40 -13.74 -15.76
N ASN A 141 -7.66 -13.50 -15.41
CA ASN A 141 -8.46 -14.36 -14.54
C ASN A 141 -7.72 -14.73 -13.24
N ALA A 142 -7.00 -13.75 -12.67
CA ALA A 142 -6.13 -13.94 -11.51
C ALA A 142 -5.92 -12.63 -10.73
N ASN A 143 -5.69 -12.76 -9.43
CA ASN A 143 -5.10 -11.71 -8.61
C ASN A 143 -3.58 -11.91 -8.63
N ILE A 144 -2.88 -11.18 -9.50
CA ILE A 144 -1.42 -11.30 -9.68
C ILE A 144 -0.68 -10.56 -8.59
N GLU A 145 -1.21 -9.44 -8.15
CA GLU A 145 -0.63 -8.61 -7.11
C GLU A 145 -1.44 -8.70 -5.81
N PRO A 146 -0.80 -8.91 -4.66
CA PRO A 146 -1.50 -9.00 -3.38
C PRO A 146 -1.99 -7.62 -2.91
N VAL A 147 -3.01 -7.63 -2.05
CA VAL A 147 -3.42 -6.46 -1.28
C VAL A 147 -2.93 -6.60 0.16
N PHE A 148 -2.74 -5.48 0.84
CA PHE A 148 -2.15 -5.42 2.17
C PHE A 148 -3.21 -5.08 3.20
N PHE A 149 -3.50 -6.03 4.11
CA PHE A 149 -4.48 -5.86 5.17
C PHE A 149 -3.84 -5.91 6.56
N ALA A 150 -4.53 -5.30 7.52
CA ALA A 150 -4.26 -5.46 8.94
C ALA A 150 -5.43 -6.19 9.62
N TYR A 151 -5.12 -6.97 10.65
CA TYR A 151 -6.10 -7.58 11.54
C TYR A 151 -5.77 -7.30 13.00
N PRO A 152 -6.79 -7.31 13.93
CA PRO A 152 -6.55 -7.19 15.36
C PRO A 152 -5.66 -8.32 15.88
N ASP A 153 -4.74 -8.00 16.79
CA ASP A 153 -3.77 -8.97 17.32
C ASP A 153 -4.44 -10.24 17.85
N ASN A 154 -3.87 -11.41 17.53
CA ASN A 154 -4.41 -12.72 17.85
C ASN A 154 -3.31 -13.69 18.25
N LYS A 155 -3.38 -14.19 19.49
CA LYS A 155 -2.36 -15.09 20.08
C LYS A 155 -2.29 -16.47 19.43
N VAL A 156 -3.41 -16.98 18.92
CA VAL A 156 -3.44 -18.28 18.23
C VAL A 156 -2.69 -18.18 16.91
N LEU A 157 -2.99 -17.12 16.14
CA LEU A 157 -2.28 -16.87 14.88
C LEU A 157 -0.78 -16.60 15.10
N GLU A 158 -0.41 -15.83 16.14
CA GLU A 158 1.00 -15.64 16.52
C GLU A 158 1.69 -16.98 16.79
N GLY A 159 1.04 -17.90 17.50
CA GLY A 159 1.57 -19.24 17.79
C GLY A 159 1.77 -20.08 16.53
N ILE A 160 0.81 -20.04 15.60
CA ILE A 160 0.91 -20.76 14.32
C ILE A 160 2.05 -20.17 13.47
N ILE A 161 2.13 -18.85 13.35
CA ILE A 161 3.21 -18.17 12.64
C ILE A 161 4.56 -18.58 13.23
N ALA A 162 4.71 -18.53 14.55
CA ALA A 162 5.95 -18.92 15.24
C ALA A 162 6.35 -20.38 14.95
N LYS A 163 5.37 -21.30 14.88
CA LYS A 163 5.60 -22.72 14.53
C LYS A 163 6.23 -22.88 13.15
N TYR A 164 5.75 -22.14 12.15
CA TYR A 164 6.26 -22.25 10.78
C TYR A 164 7.57 -21.48 10.56
N THR A 165 7.71 -20.32 11.19
CA THR A 165 8.93 -19.48 11.04
C THR A 165 10.15 -20.07 11.76
N ALA A 166 9.96 -21.05 12.65
CA ALA A 166 11.03 -21.88 13.20
C ALA A 166 11.56 -22.96 12.21
N GLN A 167 10.89 -23.16 11.08
CA GLN A 167 11.25 -24.12 10.05
C GLN A 167 11.96 -23.43 8.89
N LYS A 168 12.62 -24.23 8.05
CA LYS A 168 13.26 -23.72 6.83
C LYS A 168 12.20 -23.11 5.89
N PRO A 169 12.35 -21.86 5.45
CA PRO A 169 11.44 -21.24 4.49
C PRO A 169 11.56 -21.86 3.08
N VAL A 170 10.53 -21.68 2.25
CA VAL A 170 10.60 -22.02 0.82
C VAL A 170 11.28 -20.92 0.01
N TYR A 171 11.21 -19.66 0.46
CA TYR A 171 11.99 -18.54 -0.08
C TYR A 171 12.65 -17.78 1.06
N ASP A 172 13.87 -17.31 0.83
CA ASP A 172 14.59 -16.43 1.72
C ASP A 172 15.64 -15.66 0.90
N PHE A 173 15.39 -14.38 0.66
CA PHE A 173 16.25 -13.53 -0.14
C PHE A 173 16.18 -12.06 0.28
N VAL A 174 17.19 -11.31 -0.12
CA VAL A 174 17.24 -9.85 0.03
C VAL A 174 17.11 -9.23 -1.36
N ALA A 175 16.12 -8.38 -1.54
CA ALA A 175 15.89 -7.72 -2.81
C ALA A 175 16.99 -6.69 -3.11
N PRO A 176 17.62 -6.72 -4.30
CA PRO A 176 18.78 -5.88 -4.60
C PRO A 176 18.45 -4.40 -4.79
N ASP A 177 17.21 -4.08 -5.10
CA ASP A 177 16.73 -2.73 -5.40
C ASP A 177 16.46 -1.89 -4.15
N ASP A 178 16.08 -2.50 -3.03
CA ASP A 178 15.76 -1.80 -1.79
C ASP A 178 16.51 -2.33 -0.54
N GLY A 179 17.15 -3.49 -0.66
CA GLY A 179 17.87 -4.13 0.45
C GLY A 179 16.95 -4.75 1.51
N PHE A 180 15.67 -4.93 1.22
CA PHE A 180 14.72 -5.53 2.16
C PHE A 180 14.72 -7.06 2.04
N GLY A 181 14.53 -7.72 3.19
CA GLY A 181 14.43 -9.18 3.27
C GLY A 181 13.01 -9.66 2.98
N HIS A 182 12.90 -10.76 2.25
CA HIS A 182 11.66 -11.42 1.91
C HIS A 182 11.76 -12.91 2.20
N THR A 183 10.93 -13.40 3.12
CA THR A 183 10.95 -14.80 3.53
C THR A 183 9.53 -15.38 3.43
N PHE A 184 9.40 -16.64 3.01
CA PHE A 184 8.09 -17.21 2.67
C PHE A 184 7.98 -18.68 3.10
N TRP A 185 6.84 -19.06 3.69
CA TRP A 185 6.53 -20.42 4.12
C TRP A 185 5.14 -20.84 3.59
N VAL A 186 4.97 -22.14 3.40
CA VAL A 186 3.70 -22.75 3.01
C VAL A 186 3.06 -23.40 4.24
N ILE A 187 1.79 -23.14 4.49
CA ILE A 187 0.96 -23.76 5.51
C ILE A 187 0.03 -24.75 4.83
N ASP A 188 0.36 -26.04 4.87
CA ASP A 188 -0.37 -27.12 4.24
C ASP A 188 -0.97 -28.15 5.22
N CYS A 189 -0.76 -27.97 6.51
CA CYS A 189 -1.35 -28.79 7.57
C CYS A 189 -2.82 -28.44 7.75
N ASP A 190 -3.71 -29.43 7.62
CA ASP A 190 -5.17 -29.24 7.66
C ASP A 190 -5.66 -28.68 9.00
N GLU A 191 -5.04 -29.07 10.11
CA GLU A 191 -5.35 -28.57 11.45
C GLU A 191 -5.01 -27.08 11.58
N ASP A 192 -3.86 -26.65 11.08
CA ASP A 192 -3.45 -25.24 11.12
C ASP A 192 -4.30 -24.40 10.16
N ILE A 193 -4.64 -24.92 8.98
CA ILE A 193 -5.55 -24.27 8.02
C ILE A 193 -6.92 -24.05 8.66
N ALA A 194 -7.47 -25.08 9.32
CA ALA A 194 -8.76 -24.99 10.03
C ALA A 194 -8.69 -23.98 11.19
N ALA A 195 -7.61 -23.97 11.96
CA ALA A 195 -7.41 -23.03 13.05
C ALA A 195 -7.33 -21.57 12.55
N ILE A 196 -6.54 -21.30 11.52
CA ILE A 196 -6.44 -19.96 10.90
C ILE A 196 -7.81 -19.49 10.41
N THR A 197 -8.53 -20.34 9.67
CA THR A 197 -9.86 -20.02 9.15
C THR A 197 -10.83 -19.67 10.28
N LYS A 198 -10.81 -20.45 11.37
CA LYS A 198 -11.63 -20.24 12.56
C LYS A 198 -11.32 -18.92 13.27
N GLU A 199 -10.03 -18.60 13.43
CA GLU A 199 -9.63 -17.36 14.09
C GLU A 199 -10.07 -16.12 13.29
N PHE A 200 -9.89 -16.11 11.97
CA PHE A 200 -10.42 -15.03 11.13
C PHE A 200 -11.94 -14.92 11.19
N ALA A 201 -12.66 -16.05 11.23
CA ALA A 201 -14.12 -16.06 11.39
C ALA A 201 -14.59 -15.50 12.74
N SER A 202 -13.71 -15.31 13.72
CA SER A 202 -14.02 -14.62 14.99
C SER A 202 -13.80 -13.10 14.93
N MET A 203 -13.07 -12.61 13.92
CA MET A 203 -12.74 -11.20 13.80
C MET A 203 -13.92 -10.42 13.19
N PRO A 204 -14.35 -9.31 13.82
CA PRO A 204 -15.46 -8.52 13.27
C PRO A 204 -15.08 -7.82 11.97
N PHE A 205 -13.83 -7.37 11.84
CA PHE A 205 -13.34 -6.56 10.73
C PHE A 205 -11.90 -6.90 10.35
N LEU A 206 -11.56 -6.66 9.09
CA LEU A 206 -10.20 -6.50 8.56
C LEU A 206 -10.05 -5.06 8.04
N TYR A 207 -8.81 -4.58 7.94
CA TYR A 207 -8.53 -3.19 7.56
C TYR A 207 -7.57 -3.17 6.38
N ILE A 208 -7.94 -2.46 5.32
CA ILE A 208 -7.03 -2.24 4.20
C ILE A 208 -5.91 -1.29 4.69
N ALA A 209 -4.67 -1.75 4.67
CA ALA A 209 -3.51 -0.93 4.94
C ALA A 209 -2.99 -0.26 3.65
N ASP A 210 -2.82 -1.04 2.57
CA ASP A 210 -2.39 -0.56 1.27
C ASP A 210 -3.08 -1.34 0.14
N GLY A 211 -3.15 -0.76 -1.06
CA GLY A 211 -3.77 -1.40 -2.23
C GLY A 211 -5.29 -1.22 -2.33
N HIS A 212 -5.83 -0.06 -1.96
CA HIS A 212 -7.28 0.22 -2.07
C HIS A 212 -7.82 0.02 -3.50
N HIS A 213 -7.10 0.47 -4.54
CA HIS A 213 -7.51 0.26 -5.93
C HIS A 213 -7.49 -1.22 -6.33
N ARG A 214 -6.46 -1.98 -5.91
CA ARG A 214 -6.36 -3.43 -6.14
C ARG A 214 -7.47 -4.19 -5.43
N SER A 215 -7.78 -3.82 -4.17
CA SER A 215 -8.88 -4.42 -3.39
C SER A 215 -10.23 -4.16 -4.05
N ALA A 216 -10.50 -2.92 -4.47
CA ALA A 216 -11.73 -2.57 -5.17
C ALA A 216 -11.88 -3.34 -6.49
N ALA A 217 -10.83 -3.33 -7.32
CA ALA A 217 -10.83 -4.02 -8.61
C ALA A 217 -11.09 -5.52 -8.47
N ALA A 218 -10.40 -6.18 -7.55
CA ALA A 218 -10.56 -7.62 -7.30
C ALA A 218 -11.97 -7.95 -6.81
N ALA A 219 -12.52 -7.16 -5.86
CA ALA A 219 -13.86 -7.36 -5.32
C ALA A 219 -14.95 -7.13 -6.39
N LEU A 220 -14.84 -6.07 -7.19
CA LEU A 220 -15.80 -5.75 -8.25
C LEU A 220 -15.80 -6.81 -9.35
N VAL A 221 -14.63 -7.28 -9.78
CA VAL A 221 -14.54 -8.37 -10.78
C VAL A 221 -15.09 -9.68 -10.21
N GLY A 222 -14.83 -9.99 -8.94
CA GLY A 222 -15.42 -11.16 -8.27
C GLY A 222 -16.94 -11.08 -8.22
N ALA A 223 -17.52 -9.93 -7.85
CA ALA A 223 -18.97 -9.70 -7.85
C ALA A 223 -19.57 -9.77 -9.27
N GLU A 224 -18.88 -9.23 -10.29
CA GLU A 224 -19.27 -9.34 -11.70
C GLU A 224 -19.34 -10.81 -12.14
N LYS A 225 -18.30 -11.62 -11.87
CA LYS A 225 -18.30 -13.05 -12.17
C LYS A 225 -19.40 -13.82 -11.45
N ALA A 226 -19.66 -13.51 -10.19
CA ALA A 226 -20.77 -14.08 -9.43
C ALA A 226 -22.12 -13.80 -10.07
N SER A 227 -22.35 -12.56 -10.52
CA SER A 227 -23.60 -12.15 -11.17
C SER A 227 -23.80 -12.78 -12.55
N GLN A 228 -22.72 -13.15 -13.25
CA GLN A 228 -22.75 -13.77 -14.57
C GLN A 228 -22.85 -15.31 -14.52
N ASN A 229 -22.58 -15.92 -13.36
CA ASN A 229 -22.64 -17.37 -13.21
C ASN A 229 -24.02 -17.85 -12.74
N PRO A 230 -24.85 -18.45 -13.62
CA PRO A 230 -26.17 -18.96 -13.22
C PRO A 230 -26.12 -20.10 -12.19
N ASN A 231 -24.97 -20.73 -12.03
CA ASN A 231 -24.74 -21.82 -11.07
C ASN A 231 -23.90 -21.35 -9.85
N HIS A 232 -23.91 -20.05 -9.57
CA HIS A 232 -23.14 -19.48 -8.45
C HIS A 232 -23.57 -20.09 -7.10
N ARG A 233 -22.59 -20.56 -6.33
CA ARG A 233 -22.77 -21.19 -5.01
C ARG A 233 -22.15 -20.40 -3.87
N GLY A 234 -21.20 -19.49 -4.17
CA GLY A 234 -20.50 -18.67 -3.21
C GLY A 234 -19.19 -19.26 -2.66
N ASP A 235 -18.77 -20.42 -3.18
CA ASP A 235 -17.50 -21.09 -2.84
C ASP A 235 -16.46 -21.05 -3.95
N GLU A 236 -16.83 -20.52 -5.11
CA GLU A 236 -15.94 -20.39 -6.27
C GLU A 236 -14.75 -19.44 -5.98
N GLU A 237 -13.61 -19.67 -6.65
CA GLU A 237 -12.36 -18.92 -6.42
C GLU A 237 -12.53 -17.42 -6.66
N TYR A 238 -13.33 -16.98 -7.62
CA TYR A 238 -13.58 -15.56 -7.86
C TYR A 238 -14.34 -14.83 -6.74
N ASN A 239 -14.90 -15.56 -5.76
CA ASN A 239 -15.47 -14.96 -4.55
C ASN A 239 -14.40 -14.58 -3.51
N TYR A 240 -13.15 -14.86 -3.82
CA TYR A 240 -12.02 -14.56 -2.95
C TYR A 240 -10.94 -13.81 -3.72
N PHE A 241 -10.22 -12.94 -3.04
CA PHE A 241 -9.09 -12.24 -3.63
C PHE A 241 -7.88 -12.27 -2.70
N MET A 242 -6.68 -12.28 -3.30
CA MET A 242 -5.45 -12.49 -2.57
C MET A 242 -5.08 -11.29 -1.69
N ALA A 243 -5.00 -11.51 -0.39
CA ALA A 243 -4.57 -10.54 0.59
C ALA A 243 -3.43 -11.09 1.46
N VAL A 244 -2.51 -10.21 1.87
CA VAL A 244 -1.53 -10.48 2.93
C VAL A 244 -1.98 -9.73 4.16
N CYS A 245 -2.36 -10.46 5.20
CA CYS A 245 -2.93 -9.94 6.44
C CYS A 245 -1.89 -9.95 7.55
N PHE A 246 -1.58 -8.78 8.11
CA PHE A 246 -0.61 -8.61 9.20
C PHE A 246 -1.31 -8.27 10.51
N PRO A 247 -0.79 -8.72 11.67
CA PRO A 247 -1.27 -8.23 12.95
C PRO A 247 -0.96 -6.73 13.10
N ALA A 248 -1.91 -5.95 13.57
CA ALA A 248 -1.80 -4.49 13.61
C ALA A 248 -0.59 -4.00 14.42
N ASN A 249 -0.20 -4.73 15.47
CA ASN A 249 0.96 -4.37 16.32
C ASN A 249 2.32 -4.51 15.63
N GLN A 250 2.41 -5.22 14.50
CA GLN A 250 3.65 -5.33 13.73
C GLN A 250 3.81 -4.23 12.69
N LEU A 251 2.73 -3.54 12.34
CA LEU A 251 2.73 -2.53 11.30
C LEU A 251 3.15 -1.16 11.82
N THR A 252 3.85 -0.45 10.98
CA THR A 252 4.25 0.94 11.22
C THR A 252 3.86 1.78 10.01
N ILE A 253 3.08 2.82 10.27
CA ILE A 253 2.80 3.85 9.27
C ILE A 253 3.93 4.88 9.39
N ILE A 254 4.53 5.24 8.26
CA ILE A 254 5.51 6.31 8.19
C ILE A 254 4.90 7.58 7.62
N ASP A 255 5.57 8.69 7.85
CA ASP A 255 5.10 10.02 7.46
C ASP A 255 4.89 10.15 5.95
N TYR A 256 3.88 10.90 5.56
CA TYR A 256 3.63 11.29 4.18
C TYR A 256 3.68 12.81 4.12
N ASN A 257 4.77 13.34 3.57
CA ASN A 257 5.13 14.74 3.63
C ASN A 257 4.62 15.53 2.42
N ARG A 258 4.57 16.85 2.52
CA ARG A 258 4.09 17.76 1.49
C ARG A 258 5.20 18.70 1.06
N VAL A 259 5.21 19.04 -0.24
CA VAL A 259 6.06 20.09 -0.78
C VAL A 259 5.21 21.01 -1.65
N VAL A 260 5.47 22.31 -1.60
CA VAL A 260 4.64 23.31 -2.26
C VAL A 260 5.50 24.24 -3.12
N LYS A 261 5.04 24.52 -4.35
CA LYS A 261 5.79 25.26 -5.38
C LYS A 261 5.90 26.75 -5.15
N ASP A 262 4.90 27.35 -4.50
CA ASP A 262 4.85 28.80 -4.28
C ASP A 262 4.13 29.18 -2.98
N LEU A 263 4.33 30.41 -2.53
CA LEU A 263 3.70 30.98 -1.35
C LEU A 263 2.63 32.05 -1.72
N ILE A 264 2.04 31.95 -2.92
CA ILE A 264 1.03 32.89 -3.44
C ILE A 264 1.45 34.39 -3.34
N GLY A 265 2.73 34.66 -3.56
CA GLY A 265 3.29 36.02 -3.51
C GLY A 265 3.70 36.50 -2.11
N LEU A 266 3.49 35.68 -1.06
CA LEU A 266 4.00 36.00 0.27
C LEU A 266 5.53 35.83 0.30
N THR A 267 6.20 36.73 1.02
CA THR A 267 7.60 36.51 1.41
C THR A 267 7.66 35.42 2.51
N PRO A 268 8.83 34.76 2.70
CA PRO A 268 9.00 33.83 3.81
C PRO A 268 8.61 34.40 5.18
N ALA A 269 8.97 35.65 5.44
CA ALA A 269 8.63 36.32 6.68
C ALA A 269 7.10 36.52 6.85
N GLN A 270 6.40 36.92 5.78
CA GLN A 270 4.94 37.07 5.81
C GLN A 270 4.24 35.73 6.00
N PHE A 271 4.76 34.67 5.38
CA PHE A 271 4.23 33.32 5.56
C PHE A 271 4.40 32.84 7.01
N LEU A 272 5.58 33.05 7.62
CA LEU A 272 5.81 32.72 9.03
C LEU A 272 4.88 33.48 9.97
N GLU A 273 4.62 34.78 9.69
CA GLU A 273 3.66 35.56 10.49
C GLU A 273 2.22 35.03 10.35
N ALA A 274 1.81 34.63 9.16
CA ALA A 274 0.50 34.00 8.94
C ALA A 274 0.37 32.67 9.71
N LEU A 275 1.42 31.86 9.77
CA LEU A 275 1.43 30.62 10.54
C LEU A 275 1.24 30.84 12.04
N LYS A 276 1.74 31.93 12.59
CA LYS A 276 1.63 32.27 14.04
C LYS A 276 0.19 32.47 14.52
N ILE A 277 -0.76 32.62 13.61
CA ILE A 277 -2.19 32.69 13.97
C ILE A 277 -2.61 31.39 14.64
N HIS A 278 -2.24 30.26 14.03
CA HIS A 278 -2.69 28.92 14.42
C HIS A 278 -1.60 28.06 15.07
N PHE A 279 -0.33 28.44 14.94
CA PHE A 279 0.80 27.62 15.39
C PHE A 279 1.75 28.45 16.28
N ASP A 280 2.36 27.78 17.25
CA ASP A 280 3.59 28.26 17.86
C ASP A 280 4.75 27.90 16.94
N VAL A 281 5.48 28.90 16.46
CA VAL A 281 6.53 28.79 15.45
C VAL A 281 7.89 28.99 16.09
N GLU A 282 8.77 27.98 16.00
CA GLU A 282 10.12 28.05 16.55
C GLU A 282 11.15 27.70 15.45
N GLU A 283 12.12 28.60 15.22
CA GLU A 283 13.23 28.33 14.28
C GLU A 283 14.18 27.28 14.86
N LYS A 284 14.48 26.24 14.09
CA LYS A 284 15.41 25.14 14.43
C LYS A 284 16.77 25.25 13.71
N GLY A 285 16.95 26.25 12.85
CA GLY A 285 18.17 26.47 12.10
C GLY A 285 18.32 25.56 10.89
N THR A 286 19.57 25.16 10.58
CA THR A 286 19.89 24.40 9.36
C THR A 286 19.89 22.87 9.54
N GLN A 287 19.84 22.38 10.78
CA GLN A 287 19.76 20.95 11.06
C GLN A 287 18.34 20.43 10.84
N GLU A 288 18.24 19.24 10.26
CA GLU A 288 16.96 18.56 10.05
C GLU A 288 16.19 18.46 11.38
N TYR A 289 14.96 18.90 11.35
CA TYR A 289 14.03 18.78 12.45
C TYR A 289 12.88 17.85 12.05
N ARG A 290 12.69 16.77 12.80
CA ARG A 290 11.58 15.83 12.60
C ARG A 290 10.48 16.12 13.62
N PRO A 291 9.19 16.11 13.24
CA PRO A 291 8.09 16.20 14.19
C PRO A 291 8.22 15.20 15.34
N SER A 292 8.03 15.65 16.57
CA SER A 292 8.29 14.83 17.77
C SER A 292 7.04 14.19 18.36
N ALA A 293 5.85 14.70 18.02
CA ALA A 293 4.56 14.24 18.54
C ALA A 293 3.42 14.67 17.61
N LEU A 294 2.20 14.17 17.86
CA LEU A 294 0.98 14.67 17.23
C LEU A 294 0.86 16.18 17.41
N HIS A 295 0.32 16.84 16.40
CA HIS A 295 0.11 18.30 16.33
C HIS A 295 1.39 19.13 16.29
N ASN A 296 2.53 18.45 16.10
CA ASN A 296 3.81 19.08 15.81
C ASN A 296 4.22 18.76 14.37
N PHE A 297 4.59 19.80 13.62
CA PHE A 297 4.98 19.74 12.22
C PHE A 297 6.40 20.28 12.06
N SER A 298 7.05 19.88 11.00
CA SER A 298 8.32 20.45 10.59
C SER A 298 8.16 21.18 9.26
N LEU A 299 8.52 22.44 9.21
CA LEU A 299 8.56 23.26 8.01
C LEU A 299 10.02 23.47 7.58
N TYR A 300 10.33 23.20 6.32
CA TYR A 300 11.59 23.62 5.70
C TYR A 300 11.32 24.71 4.65
N MET A 301 11.95 25.85 4.81
CA MET A 301 11.80 26.98 3.91
C MET A 301 13.00 27.92 4.04
N ASP A 302 13.46 28.50 2.94
CA ASP A 302 14.53 29.50 2.89
C ASP A 302 15.82 29.07 3.65
N GLY A 303 16.20 27.78 3.47
CA GLY A 303 17.41 27.22 4.06
C GLY A 303 17.32 26.85 5.55
N LYS A 304 16.15 26.98 6.16
CA LYS A 304 15.95 26.75 7.60
C LYS A 304 14.80 25.81 7.90
N TRP A 305 14.92 25.09 9.02
CA TRP A 305 13.87 24.28 9.61
C TRP A 305 13.14 25.04 10.71
N TYR A 306 11.85 24.83 10.81
CA TYR A 306 10.99 25.38 11.84
C TYR A 306 10.13 24.28 12.46
N SER A 307 9.93 24.33 13.76
CA SER A 307 8.89 23.55 14.46
C SER A 307 7.60 24.36 14.46
N LEU A 308 6.51 23.74 14.05
CA LEU A 308 5.18 24.32 14.15
C LEU A 308 4.36 23.45 15.10
N THR A 309 3.90 24.00 16.21
CA THR A 309 3.01 23.30 17.14
C THR A 309 1.62 23.92 17.08
N ALA A 310 0.61 23.10 16.72
CA ALA A 310 -0.76 23.61 16.62
C ALA A 310 -1.27 24.08 17.97
N LYS A 311 -1.83 25.31 18.02
CA LYS A 311 -2.35 25.90 19.25
C LYS A 311 -3.61 25.17 19.72
N PRO A 312 -3.88 25.14 21.04
CA PRO A 312 -5.14 24.64 21.56
C PRO A 312 -6.34 25.35 20.92
N GLY A 313 -7.36 24.59 20.55
CA GLY A 313 -8.57 25.10 19.89
C GLY A 313 -8.51 25.21 18.37
N THR A 314 -7.36 24.89 17.75
CA THR A 314 -7.24 24.82 16.27
C THR A 314 -7.69 23.48 15.70
N TYR A 315 -7.93 22.50 16.54
CA TYR A 315 -8.44 21.17 16.19
C TYR A 315 -9.37 20.66 17.30
N ASN A 316 -10.15 19.63 16.98
CA ASN A 316 -11.10 19.03 17.91
C ASN A 316 -10.71 17.56 18.18
N ASP A 317 -10.30 17.26 19.40
CA ASP A 317 -9.91 15.90 19.84
C ASP A 317 -11.04 14.86 19.74
N HIS A 318 -12.29 15.29 19.64
CA HIS A 318 -13.46 14.42 19.49
C HIS A 318 -13.84 14.17 18.04
N ASP A 319 -13.22 14.86 17.09
CA ASP A 319 -13.39 14.62 15.65
C ASP A 319 -12.26 13.73 15.14
N PRO A 320 -12.54 12.44 14.80
CA PRO A 320 -11.51 11.49 14.42
C PRO A 320 -10.75 11.88 13.14
N ILE A 321 -11.34 12.72 12.29
CA ILE A 321 -10.70 13.25 11.07
C ILE A 321 -10.07 14.63 11.35
N GLY A 322 -10.78 15.50 12.05
CA GLY A 322 -10.34 16.87 12.34
C GLY A 322 -9.09 16.91 13.23
N VAL A 323 -8.88 15.90 14.06
CA VAL A 323 -7.71 15.78 14.95
C VAL A 323 -6.42 15.34 14.21
N LEU A 324 -6.52 14.85 12.98
CA LEU A 324 -5.36 14.39 12.23
C LEU A 324 -4.46 15.55 11.80
N ASP A 325 -3.16 15.37 11.93
CA ASP A 325 -2.17 16.36 11.48
C ASP A 325 -2.30 16.68 9.99
N VAL A 326 -2.65 15.68 9.16
CA VAL A 326 -2.95 15.90 7.76
C VAL A 326 -4.14 16.83 7.54
N THR A 327 -5.19 16.72 8.36
CA THR A 327 -6.37 17.60 8.28
C THR A 327 -6.05 19.01 8.78
N ILE A 328 -5.37 19.12 9.91
CA ILE A 328 -4.93 20.41 10.49
C ILE A 328 -4.07 21.17 9.47
N SER A 329 -3.05 20.54 8.91
CA SER A 329 -2.17 21.18 7.92
C SER A 329 -2.91 21.53 6.63
N SER A 330 -3.82 20.67 6.17
CA SER A 330 -4.61 20.92 4.96
C SER A 330 -5.52 22.12 5.12
N ASN A 331 -6.20 22.26 6.26
CA ASN A 331 -7.14 23.35 6.50
C ASN A 331 -6.41 24.67 6.81
N LEU A 332 -5.46 24.65 7.73
CA LEU A 332 -4.88 25.87 8.29
C LEU A 332 -3.67 26.40 7.51
N ILE A 333 -2.93 25.55 6.82
CA ILE A 333 -1.75 25.94 6.04
C ILE A 333 -2.06 25.95 4.55
N LEU A 334 -2.53 24.81 4.02
CA LEU A 334 -2.67 24.63 2.58
C LEU A 334 -3.89 25.38 2.03
N ASP A 335 -5.05 25.30 2.68
CA ASP A 335 -6.25 26.02 2.22
C ASP A 335 -6.24 27.48 2.70
N GLU A 336 -6.23 27.74 4.01
CA GLU A 336 -6.43 29.08 4.57
C GLU A 336 -5.32 30.06 4.15
N ILE A 337 -4.04 29.64 4.22
CA ILE A 337 -2.91 30.53 3.90
C ILE A 337 -2.57 30.48 2.41
N LEU A 338 -2.49 29.27 1.81
CA LEU A 338 -1.98 29.08 0.45
C LEU A 338 -3.07 28.89 -0.63
N GLY A 339 -4.35 28.79 -0.22
CA GLY A 339 -5.48 28.63 -1.14
C GLY A 339 -5.51 27.28 -1.88
N ILE A 340 -4.79 26.27 -1.40
CA ILE A 340 -4.79 24.92 -1.95
C ILE A 340 -5.96 24.14 -1.35
N LYS A 341 -7.10 24.12 -2.04
CA LYS A 341 -8.36 23.54 -1.53
C LYS A 341 -8.49 22.05 -1.84
N ASP A 342 -8.04 21.63 -3.00
CA ASP A 342 -8.11 20.20 -3.42
C ASP A 342 -6.72 19.64 -3.66
N LEU A 343 -6.27 18.85 -2.69
CA LEU A 343 -4.95 18.21 -2.71
C LEU A 343 -4.75 17.19 -3.86
N ARG A 344 -5.84 16.76 -4.53
CA ARG A 344 -5.79 15.76 -5.60
C ARG A 344 -5.55 16.39 -6.96
N SER A 345 -5.97 17.64 -7.15
CA SER A 345 -5.97 18.32 -8.45
C SER A 345 -5.06 19.54 -8.51
N ASP A 346 -4.71 20.16 -7.39
CA ASP A 346 -3.84 21.34 -7.36
C ASP A 346 -2.39 20.96 -7.72
N LYS A 347 -1.88 21.56 -8.79
CA LYS A 347 -0.52 21.29 -9.32
C LYS A 347 0.61 22.00 -8.55
N ARG A 348 0.27 22.82 -7.56
CA ARG A 348 1.25 23.52 -6.71
C ARG A 348 1.74 22.65 -5.56
N ILE A 349 1.03 21.58 -5.22
CA ILE A 349 1.41 20.64 -4.18
C ILE A 349 1.88 19.32 -4.77
N ASP A 350 2.88 18.71 -4.12
CA ASP A 350 3.30 17.35 -4.37
C ASP A 350 3.61 16.65 -3.04
N PHE A 351 3.76 15.32 -3.08
CA PHE A 351 3.84 14.47 -1.89
C PHE A 351 5.14 13.66 -1.88
N VAL A 352 5.74 13.52 -0.69
CA VAL A 352 7.00 12.79 -0.49
C VAL A 352 6.80 11.77 0.62
N GLY A 353 6.88 10.48 0.29
CA GLY A 353 6.84 9.42 1.31
C GLY A 353 8.04 9.50 2.26
N GLY A 354 7.79 9.27 3.54
CA GLY A 354 8.79 9.39 4.60
C GLY A 354 10.00 8.45 4.45
N ILE A 355 9.87 7.39 3.63
CA ILE A 355 10.98 6.50 3.26
C ILE A 355 12.15 7.26 2.61
N ARG A 356 11.88 8.37 1.92
CA ARG A 356 12.90 9.21 1.29
C ARG A 356 13.63 10.13 2.29
N GLY A 357 13.14 10.21 3.53
CA GLY A 357 13.72 11.05 4.59
C GLY A 357 13.51 12.54 4.40
N LEU A 358 13.92 13.31 5.41
CA LEU A 358 13.82 14.77 5.40
C LEU A 358 14.81 15.42 4.40
N GLY A 359 15.91 14.75 4.11
CA GLY A 359 16.89 15.19 3.11
C GLY A 359 16.30 15.39 1.71
N GLU A 360 15.32 14.58 1.32
CA GLU A 360 14.61 14.76 0.04
C GLU A 360 13.76 16.04 0.04
N LEU A 361 13.12 16.36 1.15
CA LEU A 361 12.36 17.61 1.33
C LEU A 361 13.28 18.81 1.15
N LYS A 362 14.42 18.79 1.86
CA LYS A 362 15.44 19.82 1.77
C LYS A 362 15.95 19.98 0.34
N LYS A 363 16.30 18.89 -0.33
CA LYS A 363 16.79 18.87 -1.71
C LYS A 363 15.81 19.53 -2.69
N ARG A 364 14.51 19.21 -2.60
CA ARG A 364 13.49 19.76 -3.50
C ARG A 364 13.26 21.26 -3.29
N VAL A 365 13.43 21.75 -2.06
CA VAL A 365 13.35 23.20 -1.77
C VAL A 365 14.62 23.93 -2.19
N ASP A 366 15.79 23.41 -1.85
CA ASP A 366 17.08 24.04 -2.15
C ASP A 366 17.36 24.10 -3.65
N SER A 367 16.84 23.14 -4.44
CA SER A 367 16.94 23.16 -5.91
C SER A 367 16.09 24.25 -6.56
N GLY A 368 15.17 24.87 -5.82
CA GLY A 368 14.20 25.83 -6.32
C GLY A 368 12.98 25.22 -7.02
N GLU A 369 12.88 23.89 -7.06
CA GLU A 369 11.69 23.17 -7.54
C GLU A 369 10.46 23.50 -6.70
N MET A 370 10.66 23.55 -5.37
CA MET A 370 9.64 23.86 -4.38
C MET A 370 10.06 25.06 -3.54
N LYS A 371 9.10 25.77 -2.96
CA LYS A 371 9.35 26.91 -2.05
C LYS A 371 9.34 26.54 -0.59
N MET A 372 8.57 25.52 -0.23
CA MET A 372 8.54 24.98 1.11
C MET A 372 8.28 23.48 1.13
N ALA A 373 8.64 22.86 2.22
CA ALA A 373 8.30 21.48 2.55
C ALA A 373 7.71 21.40 3.96
N LEU A 374 6.71 20.53 4.13
CA LEU A 374 6.05 20.29 5.40
C LEU A 374 6.13 18.79 5.72
N ALA A 375 6.82 18.45 6.80
CA ALA A 375 6.83 17.09 7.34
C ALA A 375 5.81 16.98 8.48
N LEU A 376 5.07 15.86 8.46
CA LEU A 376 4.01 15.56 9.41
C LEU A 376 4.46 14.45 10.37
N TYR A 377 3.83 14.40 11.53
CA TYR A 377 3.93 13.23 12.40
C TYR A 377 3.07 12.11 11.82
N PRO A 378 3.57 10.84 11.76
CA PRO A 378 2.83 9.76 11.14
C PRO A 378 1.57 9.39 11.92
N VAL A 379 0.51 9.01 11.20
CA VAL A 379 -0.71 8.44 11.77
C VAL A 379 -0.41 7.09 12.41
N SER A 380 -1.03 6.78 13.53
CA SER A 380 -0.91 5.46 14.17
C SER A 380 -1.88 4.44 13.56
N MET A 381 -1.56 3.14 13.69
CA MET A 381 -2.48 2.04 13.33
C MET A 381 -3.81 2.16 14.08
N LYS A 382 -3.76 2.58 15.35
CA LYS A 382 -4.99 2.79 16.13
C LYS A 382 -5.88 3.87 15.52
N GLN A 383 -5.32 5.03 15.15
CA GLN A 383 -6.10 6.09 14.49
C GLN A 383 -6.70 5.62 13.17
N LEU A 384 -5.94 4.87 12.35
CA LEU A 384 -6.44 4.30 11.10
C LEU A 384 -7.64 3.38 11.34
N MET A 385 -7.53 2.46 12.29
CA MET A 385 -8.59 1.50 12.61
C MET A 385 -9.82 2.21 13.19
N ASP A 386 -9.64 3.12 14.15
CA ASP A 386 -10.73 3.89 14.75
C ASP A 386 -11.52 4.69 13.70
N ILE A 387 -10.83 5.31 12.75
CA ILE A 387 -11.45 6.07 11.64
C ILE A 387 -12.22 5.13 10.72
N ALA A 388 -11.61 4.03 10.29
CA ALA A 388 -12.24 3.04 9.43
C ALA A 388 -13.47 2.41 10.08
N ASP A 389 -13.46 2.20 11.40
CA ASP A 389 -14.59 1.66 12.17
C ASP A 389 -15.80 2.61 12.18
N THR A 390 -15.57 3.91 12.19
CA THR A 390 -16.65 4.91 12.09
C THR A 390 -17.21 5.08 10.67
N GLY A 391 -16.62 4.40 9.67
CA GLY A 391 -16.98 4.56 8.26
C GLY A 391 -16.51 5.88 7.64
N ASN A 392 -15.67 6.62 8.33
CA ASN A 392 -15.04 7.83 7.83
C ASN A 392 -13.89 7.53 6.87
N ILE A 393 -13.57 8.50 6.03
CA ILE A 393 -12.48 8.43 5.05
C ILE A 393 -11.42 9.45 5.44
N MET A 394 -10.16 9.02 5.42
CA MET A 394 -9.01 9.88 5.63
C MET A 394 -8.80 10.83 4.43
N PRO A 395 -8.22 12.01 4.65
CA PRO A 395 -7.71 12.83 3.55
C PRO A 395 -6.73 12.04 2.68
N PRO A 396 -6.57 12.39 1.40
CA PRO A 396 -5.63 11.69 0.51
C PRO A 396 -4.18 11.82 1.02
N LYS A 397 -3.38 10.78 0.77
CA LYS A 397 -1.96 10.77 1.14
C LYS A 397 -1.72 10.96 2.64
N THR A 398 -2.48 10.24 3.45
CA THR A 398 -2.37 10.23 4.92
C THR A 398 -1.46 9.12 5.42
N THR A 399 -1.50 7.93 4.79
CA THR A 399 -0.78 6.74 5.23
C THR A 399 0.26 6.31 4.21
N TRP A 400 1.41 5.86 4.70
CA TRP A 400 2.45 5.22 3.91
C TRP A 400 2.98 4.00 4.65
N PHE A 401 2.79 2.82 4.07
CA PHE A 401 3.27 1.55 4.63
C PHE A 401 4.54 1.09 3.94
N GLU A 402 5.52 0.67 4.72
CA GLU A 402 6.75 0.00 4.27
C GLU A 402 7.06 -1.21 5.15
N PRO A 403 7.69 -2.24 4.57
CA PRO A 403 8.02 -2.44 3.15
C PRO A 403 6.78 -2.63 2.27
N LYS A 404 6.87 -2.26 0.99
CA LYS A 404 5.82 -2.60 0.01
C LYS A 404 5.82 -4.10 -0.25
N LEU A 405 4.64 -4.71 -0.40
CA LEU A 405 4.53 -6.12 -0.76
C LEU A 405 5.14 -6.37 -2.14
N ARG A 406 5.98 -7.40 -2.25
CA ARG A 406 6.44 -7.89 -3.54
C ARG A 406 5.32 -8.65 -4.24
N SER A 407 5.17 -8.42 -5.53
CA SER A 407 4.33 -9.20 -6.44
C SER A 407 5.12 -10.39 -6.96
N GLY A 408 4.45 -11.50 -7.25
CA GLY A 408 5.06 -12.68 -7.87
C GLY A 408 5.60 -13.75 -6.91
N LEU A 409 5.48 -13.56 -5.59
CA LEU A 409 5.78 -14.64 -4.63
C LEU A 409 4.71 -15.72 -4.64
N VAL A 410 3.48 -15.33 -4.85
CA VAL A 410 2.30 -16.18 -5.06
C VAL A 410 1.23 -15.40 -5.80
N ILE A 411 0.44 -16.08 -6.60
CA ILE A 411 -0.66 -15.54 -7.42
C ILE A 411 -1.90 -16.38 -7.15
N HIS A 412 -3.06 -15.76 -7.08
CA HIS A 412 -4.35 -16.44 -6.91
C HIS A 412 -5.15 -16.43 -8.21
N LYS A 413 -5.46 -17.61 -8.73
CA LYS A 413 -6.30 -17.80 -9.92
C LYS A 413 -7.78 -17.79 -9.54
N LEU A 414 -8.65 -17.27 -10.41
CA LEU A 414 -10.08 -17.09 -10.12
C LEU A 414 -10.98 -18.23 -10.66
N ASP A 415 -10.37 -19.33 -11.09
CA ASP A 415 -11.04 -20.54 -11.58
C ASP A 415 -10.46 -21.82 -10.98
#